data_fc66fc9d8f2a4419d3f3d54bd92c3cf8
#
_entry.id   fc66fc9d8f2a4419d3f3d54bd92c3cf8
#
_cell.length_a   1.000
_cell.length_b   1.000
_cell.length_c   1.000
_cell.angle_alpha   90.00
_cell.angle_beta   90.00
_cell.angle_gamma   90.00
#
_symmetry.space_group_name_H-M   'P 1'
#
loop_
_entity.id
_entity.type
_entity.pdbx_description
1 polymer ?
#
loop_
_entity_poly.entity_id
_entity_poly.type
_entity_poly.pdbx_seq_one_letter_code
_entity_poly.pdbx_strand_id
1 'polypeptide(L)'
;KKTPDNRPHVVELELPVKDVLALAREQQTSLTLYLTAVFMLAVRRASPDFKPGSAMAVSVPVNLRQFFPSNSARNFFSTTRLIYTTNEQDNTDDIGAIAQTLKEQFQQQITPESLEDKLRTLIAFEYSPFTRVVFRPIKDLVLKLVNYVSNRNLTIAISNLGKVTFPDPIDGYIEKMYFHTSAVRPQFCAISHGDQLTVSFTSPFVESTIEEQFVRILTHAGIDVTVAANKVTSKDLEGELE
;
A
#
# COMPACT_ATOMS: atom_id res chain seq x y z
N LYS A 1 -13.17 -10.42 -11.10
CA LYS A 1 -12.55 -11.15 -12.24
C LYS A 1 -11.26 -10.44 -12.63
N LYS A 2 -10.18 -11.17 -12.93
CA LYS A 2 -8.94 -10.54 -13.42
C LYS A 2 -9.13 -10.02 -14.85
N THR A 3 -8.38 -8.95 -15.20
CA THR A 3 -8.33 -8.44 -16.57
C THR A 3 -7.81 -9.52 -17.54
N PRO A 4 -8.43 -9.73 -18.71
CA PRO A 4 -8.10 -10.83 -19.60
C PRO A 4 -6.67 -10.81 -20.15
N ASP A 5 -6.14 -9.60 -20.36
CA ASP A 5 -4.83 -9.33 -20.95
C ASP A 5 -3.75 -8.92 -19.95
N ASN A 6 -4.01 -9.09 -18.66
CA ASN A 6 -3.15 -8.64 -17.55
C ASN A 6 -2.87 -7.12 -17.52
N ARG A 7 -3.63 -6.30 -18.25
CA ARG A 7 -3.54 -4.85 -18.10
C ARG A 7 -4.06 -4.43 -16.73
N PRO A 8 -3.33 -3.63 -15.96
CA PRO A 8 -3.83 -3.14 -14.70
C PRO A 8 -4.94 -2.11 -14.92
N HIS A 9 -5.97 -2.19 -14.09
CA HIS A 9 -6.89 -1.07 -13.89
C HIS A 9 -6.20 -0.04 -12.99
N VAL A 10 -6.18 1.21 -13.43
CA VAL A 10 -5.54 2.31 -12.70
C VAL A 10 -6.60 3.36 -12.38
N VAL A 11 -6.68 3.72 -11.11
CA VAL A 11 -7.50 4.83 -10.63
C VAL A 11 -6.61 5.79 -9.88
N GLU A 12 -6.63 7.04 -10.25
CA GLU A 12 -5.86 8.12 -9.65
C GLU A 12 -6.79 9.08 -8.93
N LEU A 13 -6.46 9.38 -7.68
CA LEU A 13 -7.17 10.34 -6.86
C LEU A 13 -6.26 11.52 -6.57
N GLU A 14 -6.81 12.73 -6.72
CA GLU A 14 -6.18 13.97 -6.29
C GLU A 14 -6.94 14.52 -5.09
N LEU A 15 -6.22 14.83 -4.04
CA LEU A 15 -6.75 15.18 -2.72
C LEU A 15 -6.00 16.39 -2.15
N PRO A 16 -6.67 17.31 -1.44
CA PRO A 16 -5.98 18.35 -0.67
C PRO A 16 -5.21 17.71 0.50
N VAL A 17 -3.89 17.77 0.47
CA VAL A 17 -3.05 17.08 1.47
C VAL A 17 -3.31 17.57 2.90
N LYS A 18 -3.63 18.87 3.08
CA LYS A 18 -3.88 19.47 4.38
C LYS A 18 -5.11 18.87 5.06
N ASP A 19 -6.18 18.66 4.30
CA ASP A 19 -7.45 18.16 4.82
C ASP A 19 -7.34 16.70 5.21
N VAL A 20 -6.69 15.88 4.37
CA VAL A 20 -6.45 14.46 4.71
C VAL A 20 -5.51 14.33 5.92
N LEU A 21 -4.49 15.21 6.05
CA LEU A 21 -3.63 15.27 7.22
C LEU A 21 -4.39 15.69 8.48
N ALA A 22 -5.38 16.58 8.38
CA ALA A 22 -6.24 16.97 9.50
C ALA A 22 -7.01 15.76 10.03
N LEU A 23 -7.67 14.99 9.15
CA LEU A 23 -8.37 13.77 9.53
C LEU A 23 -7.44 12.72 10.16
N ALA A 24 -6.23 12.55 9.63
CA ALA A 24 -5.24 11.64 10.21
C ALA A 24 -4.82 12.08 11.62
N ARG A 25 -4.69 13.39 11.87
CA ARG A 25 -4.36 13.96 13.18
C ARG A 25 -5.50 13.83 14.17
N GLU A 26 -6.74 14.01 13.76
CA GLU A 26 -7.93 13.75 14.58
C GLU A 26 -7.95 12.31 15.10
N GLN A 27 -7.54 11.37 14.27
CA GLN A 27 -7.37 9.96 14.63
C GLN A 27 -6.02 9.67 15.32
N GLN A 28 -5.25 10.71 15.67
CA GLN A 28 -3.93 10.60 16.33
C GLN A 28 -2.97 9.62 15.61
N THR A 29 -3.01 9.56 14.29
CA THR A 29 -2.23 8.63 13.49
C THR A 29 -1.47 9.32 12.36
N SER A 30 -0.60 8.60 11.66
CA SER A 30 0.08 9.10 10.47
C SER A 30 -0.81 9.03 9.24
N LEU A 31 -0.54 9.88 8.24
CA LEU A 31 -1.23 9.85 6.95
C LEU A 31 -1.25 8.44 6.33
N THR A 32 -0.11 7.75 6.37
CA THR A 32 0.02 6.38 5.84
C THR A 32 -0.93 5.41 6.53
N LEU A 33 -0.98 5.42 7.85
CA LEU A 33 -1.83 4.50 8.61
C LEU A 33 -3.31 4.87 8.50
N TYR A 34 -3.63 6.18 8.43
CA TYR A 34 -4.99 6.65 8.18
C TYR A 34 -5.50 6.16 6.82
N LEU A 35 -4.77 6.41 5.74
CA LEU A 35 -5.13 5.93 4.40
C LEU A 35 -5.20 4.39 4.35
N THR A 36 -4.36 3.71 5.11
CA THR A 36 -4.42 2.24 5.24
C THR A 36 -5.70 1.80 5.92
N ALA A 37 -6.13 2.48 6.98
CA ALA A 37 -7.39 2.18 7.67
C ALA A 37 -8.60 2.42 6.75
N VAL A 38 -8.61 3.53 6.03
CA VAL A 38 -9.65 3.84 5.01
C VAL A 38 -9.68 2.73 3.94
N PHE A 39 -8.51 2.27 3.49
CA PHE A 39 -8.44 1.23 2.48
C PHE A 39 -8.91 -0.13 2.99
N MET A 40 -8.55 -0.51 4.21
CA MET A 40 -9.08 -1.73 4.86
C MET A 40 -10.60 -1.70 4.99
N LEU A 41 -11.14 -0.55 5.39
CA LEU A 41 -12.58 -0.35 5.47
C LEU A 41 -13.24 -0.44 4.09
N ALA A 42 -12.61 0.14 3.07
CA ALA A 42 -13.09 0.06 1.69
C ALA A 42 -13.11 -1.39 1.17
N VAL A 43 -12.06 -2.17 1.43
CA VAL A 43 -12.01 -3.61 1.10
C VAL A 43 -13.13 -4.38 1.79
N ARG A 44 -13.37 -4.12 3.07
CA ARG A 44 -14.47 -4.75 3.82
C ARG A 44 -15.83 -4.42 3.21
N ARG A 45 -16.10 -3.13 2.92
CA ARG A 45 -17.38 -2.69 2.33
C ARG A 45 -17.59 -3.21 0.91
N ALA A 46 -16.52 -3.35 0.15
CA ALA A 46 -16.55 -3.89 -1.20
C ALA A 46 -16.73 -5.42 -1.26
N SER A 47 -16.57 -6.12 -0.12
CA SER A 47 -16.61 -7.58 -0.06
C SER A 47 -17.78 -8.05 0.78
N PRO A 48 -18.96 -8.32 0.19
CA PRO A 48 -20.17 -8.74 0.93
C PRO A 48 -19.98 -10.04 1.74
N ASP A 49 -19.10 -10.91 1.24
CA ASP A 49 -18.80 -12.22 1.88
C ASP A 49 -17.75 -12.12 2.98
N PHE A 50 -17.34 -10.90 3.37
CA PHE A 50 -16.33 -10.72 4.39
C PHE A 50 -16.90 -11.07 5.76
N LYS A 51 -16.51 -12.24 6.26
CA LYS A 51 -17.04 -12.78 7.52
C LYS A 51 -16.48 -12.04 8.74
N PRO A 52 -17.28 -11.82 9.79
CA PRO A 52 -16.79 -11.42 11.10
C PRO A 52 -15.64 -12.33 11.56
N GLY A 53 -14.65 -11.77 12.25
CA GLY A 53 -13.45 -12.51 12.65
C GLY A 53 -12.42 -12.74 11.55
N SER A 54 -12.67 -12.27 10.33
CA SER A 54 -11.68 -12.35 9.25
C SER A 54 -10.54 -11.36 9.43
N ALA A 55 -9.32 -11.82 9.18
CA ALA A 55 -8.13 -10.98 9.26
C ALA A 55 -7.74 -10.41 7.90
N MET A 56 -7.49 -9.10 7.89
CA MET A 56 -6.86 -8.39 6.77
C MET A 56 -5.41 -8.10 7.10
N ALA A 57 -4.50 -8.49 6.23
CA ALA A 57 -3.08 -8.20 6.39
C ALA A 57 -2.61 -7.22 5.32
N VAL A 58 -1.91 -6.17 5.75
CA VAL A 58 -1.30 -5.17 4.88
C VAL A 58 0.22 -5.19 5.01
N SER A 59 0.91 -5.03 3.88
CA SER A 59 2.35 -4.77 3.85
C SER A 59 2.62 -3.28 3.72
N VAL A 60 3.35 -2.73 4.67
CA VAL A 60 3.72 -1.31 4.73
C VAL A 60 5.23 -1.19 4.61
N PRO A 61 5.77 -0.50 3.60
CA PRO A 61 7.20 -0.25 3.50
C PRO A 61 7.65 0.82 4.51
N VAL A 62 8.83 0.61 5.04
CA VAL A 62 9.49 1.49 6.02
C VAL A 62 10.82 1.95 5.46
N ASN A 63 11.02 3.24 5.35
CA ASN A 63 12.28 3.81 4.90
C ASN A 63 13.35 3.67 6.00
N LEU A 64 14.31 2.79 5.78
CA LEU A 64 15.38 2.50 6.74
C LEU A 64 16.38 3.64 6.91
N ARG A 65 16.43 4.62 6.00
CA ARG A 65 17.28 5.80 6.16
C ARG A 65 16.88 6.68 7.32
N GLN A 66 15.67 6.53 7.83
CA GLN A 66 15.23 7.23 9.04
C GLN A 66 15.86 6.65 10.33
N PHE A 67 16.36 5.42 10.27
CA PHE A 67 16.91 4.69 11.41
C PHE A 67 18.42 4.44 11.28
N PHE A 68 18.90 4.25 10.06
CA PHE A 68 20.29 3.91 9.78
C PHE A 68 20.87 4.83 8.71
N PRO A 69 22.08 5.38 8.94
CA PRO A 69 22.75 6.22 7.97
C PRO A 69 23.09 5.41 6.71
N SER A 70 22.79 5.94 5.53
CA SER A 70 23.12 5.31 4.26
C SER A 70 23.29 6.34 3.16
N ASN A 71 24.43 6.27 2.47
CA ASN A 71 24.74 7.08 1.28
C ASN A 71 24.40 6.35 -0.02
N SER A 72 23.78 5.16 0.06
CA SER A 72 23.44 4.37 -1.11
C SER A 72 22.27 5.01 -1.88
N ALA A 73 22.41 5.14 -3.21
CA ALA A 73 21.31 5.53 -4.08
C ALA A 73 20.31 4.39 -4.35
N ARG A 74 20.62 3.16 -3.90
CA ARG A 74 19.74 1.99 -4.05
C ARG A 74 18.59 2.03 -3.06
N ASN A 75 17.56 1.23 -3.32
CA ASN A 75 16.45 1.02 -2.42
C ASN A 75 16.95 0.54 -1.06
N PHE A 76 16.62 1.28 0.00
CA PHE A 76 16.96 0.95 1.37
C PHE A 76 15.71 1.05 2.24
N PHE A 77 14.88 0.02 2.16
CA PHE A 77 13.64 -0.07 2.92
C PHE A 77 13.44 -1.50 3.46
N SER A 78 12.65 -1.63 4.49
CA SER A 78 12.10 -2.88 4.98
C SER A 78 10.58 -2.87 4.82
N THR A 79 9.94 -4.00 4.96
CA THR A 79 8.49 -4.09 5.00
C THR A 79 8.04 -4.58 6.36
N THR A 80 6.95 -4.00 6.87
CA THR A 80 6.28 -4.50 8.05
C THR A 80 4.88 -4.98 7.68
N ARG A 81 4.42 -6.01 8.39
CA ARG A 81 3.09 -6.58 8.18
C ARG A 81 2.20 -6.17 9.34
N LEU A 82 1.12 -5.46 9.02
CA LEU A 82 0.09 -5.10 9.98
C LEU A 82 -1.15 -5.92 9.71
N ILE A 83 -1.85 -6.30 10.77
CA ILE A 83 -3.03 -7.16 10.69
C ILE A 83 -4.16 -6.50 11.46
N TYR A 84 -5.31 -6.41 10.81
CA TYR A 84 -6.56 -6.04 11.45
C TYR A 84 -7.54 -7.20 11.36
N THR A 85 -8.06 -7.63 12.49
CA THR A 85 -9.11 -8.66 12.56
C THR A 85 -10.43 -7.97 12.86
N THR A 86 -11.41 -8.19 11.99
CA THR A 86 -12.76 -7.65 12.20
C THR A 86 -13.41 -8.33 13.40
N ASN A 87 -14.04 -7.54 14.26
CA ASN A 87 -14.68 -8.07 15.45
C ASN A 87 -16.00 -8.78 15.08
N GLU A 88 -16.31 -9.88 15.76
CA GLU A 88 -17.55 -10.63 15.53
C GLU A 88 -18.79 -9.86 15.98
N GLN A 89 -18.63 -8.93 16.93
CA GLN A 89 -19.72 -8.19 17.56
C GLN A 89 -19.89 -6.77 17.04
N ASP A 90 -18.87 -6.18 16.42
CA ASP A 90 -18.90 -4.79 15.96
C ASP A 90 -19.12 -4.72 14.45
N ASN A 91 -20.37 -4.43 14.09
CA ASN A 91 -20.70 -3.91 12.77
C ASN A 91 -20.33 -2.42 12.64
N THR A 92 -19.59 -1.87 13.61
CA THR A 92 -19.13 -0.50 13.63
C THR A 92 -17.86 -0.39 12.80
N ASP A 93 -18.03 0.15 11.61
CA ASP A 93 -16.99 0.57 10.70
C ASP A 93 -16.25 1.80 11.27
N ASP A 94 -15.47 1.64 12.35
CA ASP A 94 -14.73 2.72 12.97
C ASP A 94 -13.30 2.79 12.41
N ILE A 95 -13.04 3.82 11.60
CA ILE A 95 -11.70 4.10 11.06
C ILE A 95 -10.71 4.33 12.20
N GLY A 96 -11.15 4.97 13.28
CA GLY A 96 -10.30 5.25 14.44
C GLY A 96 -9.79 3.98 15.10
N ALA A 97 -10.65 3.00 15.34
CA ALA A 97 -10.27 1.71 15.92
C ALA A 97 -9.28 0.96 15.02
N ILE A 98 -9.53 0.92 13.70
CA ILE A 98 -8.60 0.33 12.74
C ILE A 98 -7.26 1.05 12.80
N ALA A 99 -7.26 2.38 12.72
CA ALA A 99 -6.05 3.19 12.69
C ALA A 99 -5.21 3.04 13.98
N GLN A 100 -5.84 2.97 15.15
CA GLN A 100 -5.15 2.77 16.42
C GLN A 100 -4.53 1.37 16.51
N THR A 101 -5.27 0.33 16.12
CA THR A 101 -4.73 -1.04 16.06
C THR A 101 -3.50 -1.12 15.15
N LEU A 102 -3.57 -0.51 13.97
CA LEU A 102 -2.44 -0.46 13.05
C LEU A 102 -1.25 0.34 13.62
N LYS A 103 -1.52 1.45 14.31
CA LYS A 103 -0.50 2.29 14.95
C LYS A 103 0.26 1.55 16.03
N GLU A 104 -0.45 0.86 16.92
CA GLU A 104 0.18 0.07 17.98
C GLU A 104 1.10 -1.01 17.43
N GLN A 105 0.62 -1.79 16.45
CA GLN A 105 1.44 -2.80 15.79
C GLN A 105 2.63 -2.20 15.05
N PHE A 106 2.43 -1.06 14.38
CA PHE A 106 3.48 -0.37 13.66
C PHE A 106 4.58 0.09 14.62
N GLN A 107 4.23 0.73 15.73
CA GLN A 107 5.18 1.18 16.75
C GLN A 107 5.97 0.04 17.37
N GLN A 108 5.33 -1.10 17.65
CA GLN A 108 5.99 -2.29 18.20
C GLN A 108 6.98 -2.93 17.22
N GLN A 109 6.70 -2.87 15.92
CA GLN A 109 7.52 -3.53 14.89
C GLN A 109 8.64 -2.65 14.33
N ILE A 110 8.54 -1.32 14.49
CA ILE A 110 9.49 -0.35 13.93
C ILE A 110 10.32 0.28 15.06
N THR A 111 11.00 -0.57 15.78
CA THR A 111 12.08 -0.14 16.68
C THR A 111 13.42 -0.34 15.97
N PRO A 112 14.46 0.48 16.28
CA PRO A 112 15.80 0.27 15.72
C PRO A 112 16.29 -1.16 15.89
N GLU A 113 16.06 -1.75 17.07
CA GLU A 113 16.46 -3.13 17.41
C GLU A 113 15.76 -4.15 16.53
N SER A 114 14.43 -4.04 16.37
CA SER A 114 13.65 -4.97 15.52
C SER A 114 14.05 -4.87 14.06
N LEU A 115 14.33 -3.65 13.57
CA LEU A 115 14.78 -3.43 12.20
C LEU A 115 16.21 -3.94 11.99
N GLU A 116 17.09 -3.77 12.97
CA GLU A 116 18.46 -4.30 12.94
C GLU A 116 18.45 -5.83 12.89
N ASP A 117 17.65 -6.50 13.70
CA ASP A 117 17.52 -7.95 13.72
C ASP A 117 17.01 -8.50 12.36
N LYS A 118 16.02 -7.82 11.77
CA LYS A 118 15.56 -8.16 10.41
C LYS A 118 16.69 -8.02 9.38
N LEU A 119 17.45 -6.92 9.43
CA LEU A 119 18.58 -6.70 8.53
C LEU A 119 19.68 -7.73 8.75
N ARG A 120 20.04 -8.02 9.99
CA ARG A 120 21.04 -9.07 10.34
C ARG A 120 20.63 -10.44 9.77
N THR A 121 19.36 -10.79 9.90
CA THR A 121 18.82 -12.06 9.35
C THR A 121 18.94 -12.11 7.82
N LEU A 122 18.57 -11.02 7.12
CA LEU A 122 18.69 -10.93 5.67
C LEU A 122 20.15 -11.00 5.20
N ILE A 123 21.05 -10.29 5.89
CA ILE A 123 22.48 -10.29 5.61
C ILE A 123 23.06 -11.69 5.86
N ALA A 124 22.73 -12.31 7.00
CA ALA A 124 23.20 -13.66 7.33
C ALA A 124 22.75 -14.69 6.29
N PHE A 125 21.50 -14.55 5.78
CA PHE A 125 21.01 -15.40 4.69
C PHE A 125 21.81 -15.19 3.40
N GLU A 126 22.11 -13.97 3.01
CA GLU A 126 22.87 -13.65 1.79
C GLU A 126 24.32 -14.14 1.87
N TYR A 127 24.95 -14.00 3.03
CA TYR A 127 26.33 -14.43 3.27
C TYR A 127 26.49 -15.90 3.67
N SER A 128 25.41 -16.63 3.87
CA SER A 128 25.47 -18.05 4.20
C SER A 128 26.17 -18.84 3.10
N PRO A 129 27.20 -19.65 3.44
CA PRO A 129 27.87 -20.53 2.47
C PRO A 129 26.89 -21.46 1.76
N PHE A 130 25.87 -21.92 2.49
CA PHE A 130 24.82 -22.78 1.97
C PHE A 130 24.05 -22.11 0.82
N THR A 131 23.63 -20.85 0.98
CA THR A 131 22.90 -20.14 -0.07
C THR A 131 23.77 -19.81 -1.29
N ARG A 132 25.10 -19.73 -1.13
CA ARG A 132 26.04 -19.49 -2.23
C ARG A 132 26.28 -20.74 -3.09
N VAL A 133 26.30 -21.94 -2.48
CA VAL A 133 26.62 -23.21 -3.15
C VAL A 133 25.39 -23.86 -3.77
N VAL A 134 24.17 -23.52 -3.32
CA VAL A 134 22.94 -24.10 -3.86
C VAL A 134 22.77 -23.79 -5.34
N PHE A 135 22.55 -24.85 -6.14
CA PHE A 135 22.33 -24.78 -7.58
C PHE A 135 21.14 -23.85 -7.92
N ARG A 136 21.34 -22.91 -8.85
CA ARG A 136 20.38 -21.85 -9.19
C ARG A 136 18.92 -22.30 -9.33
N PRO A 137 18.58 -23.35 -10.10
CA PRO A 137 17.20 -23.82 -10.25
C PRO A 137 16.52 -24.20 -8.93
N ILE A 138 17.27 -24.77 -7.98
CA ILE A 138 16.76 -25.11 -6.64
C ILE A 138 16.50 -23.83 -5.85
N LYS A 139 17.42 -22.87 -5.91
CA LYS A 139 17.25 -21.55 -5.28
C LYS A 139 16.00 -20.84 -5.82
N ASP A 140 15.82 -20.85 -7.13
CA ASP A 140 14.67 -20.22 -7.78
C ASP A 140 13.34 -20.89 -7.40
N LEU A 141 13.34 -22.23 -7.26
CA LEU A 141 12.18 -22.98 -6.80
C LEU A 141 11.81 -22.63 -5.35
N VAL A 142 12.81 -22.60 -4.46
CA VAL A 142 12.62 -22.22 -3.06
C VAL A 142 12.11 -20.79 -2.95
N LEU A 143 12.69 -19.84 -3.69
CA LEU A 143 12.27 -18.44 -3.72
C LEU A 143 10.83 -18.29 -4.25
N LYS A 144 10.46 -19.04 -5.30
CA LYS A 144 9.08 -19.07 -5.80
C LYS A 144 8.10 -19.58 -4.74
N LEU A 145 8.47 -20.65 -4.02
CA LEU A 145 7.62 -21.19 -2.95
C LEU A 145 7.47 -20.21 -1.79
N VAL A 146 8.57 -19.63 -1.32
CA VAL A 146 8.55 -18.61 -0.25
C VAL A 146 7.70 -17.40 -0.67
N ASN A 147 7.90 -16.92 -1.89
CA ASN A 147 7.12 -15.80 -2.42
C ASN A 147 5.63 -16.15 -2.55
N TYR A 148 5.30 -17.35 -3.00
CA TYR A 148 3.92 -17.83 -3.07
C TYR A 148 3.24 -17.86 -1.70
N VAL A 149 3.90 -18.44 -0.69
CA VAL A 149 3.37 -18.52 0.68
C VAL A 149 3.24 -17.13 1.30
N SER A 150 4.28 -16.28 1.18
CA SER A 150 4.26 -14.90 1.69
C SER A 150 3.15 -14.07 1.05
N ASN A 151 2.99 -14.20 -0.26
CA ASN A 151 1.96 -13.48 -1.00
C ASN A 151 0.54 -13.93 -0.65
N ARG A 152 0.33 -15.21 -0.35
CA ARG A 152 -0.99 -15.73 -0.01
C ARG A 152 -1.53 -15.17 1.31
N ASN A 153 -0.64 -14.77 2.20
CA ASN A 153 -0.96 -14.24 3.53
C ASN A 153 -1.11 -12.71 3.58
N LEU A 154 -1.08 -12.03 2.43
CA LEU A 154 -1.28 -10.59 2.34
C LEU A 154 -2.56 -10.29 1.57
N THR A 155 -3.44 -9.48 2.17
CA THR A 155 -4.68 -9.03 1.54
C THR A 155 -4.43 -7.83 0.63
N ILE A 156 -3.68 -6.85 1.12
CA ILE A 156 -3.42 -5.57 0.46
C ILE A 156 -1.93 -5.19 0.57
N ALA A 157 -1.49 -4.33 -0.33
CA ALA A 157 -0.17 -3.69 -0.24
C ALA A 157 -0.33 -2.17 -0.36
N ILE A 158 0.53 -1.44 0.31
CA ILE A 158 0.57 0.02 0.20
C ILE A 158 2.00 0.48 0.00
N SER A 159 2.15 1.64 -0.63
CA SER A 159 3.42 2.35 -0.70
C SER A 159 3.15 3.85 -0.58
N ASN A 160 3.83 4.52 0.34
CA ASN A 160 3.75 5.97 0.49
C ASN A 160 5.17 6.54 0.44
N LEU A 161 5.45 7.35 -0.57
CA LEU A 161 6.72 8.06 -0.71
C LEU A 161 6.80 9.31 0.17
N GLY A 162 5.65 9.76 0.71
CA GLY A 162 5.56 10.97 1.51
C GLY A 162 5.66 12.23 0.67
N LYS A 163 6.12 13.32 1.30
CA LYS A 163 6.28 14.60 0.64
C LYS A 163 7.57 14.63 -0.18
N VAL A 164 7.43 14.96 -1.45
CA VAL A 164 8.56 15.18 -2.37
C VAL A 164 8.68 16.66 -2.66
N THR A 165 9.90 17.15 -2.65
CA THR A 165 10.28 18.52 -2.99
C THR A 165 11.49 18.51 -3.91
N PHE A 166 11.59 19.49 -4.79
CA PHE A 166 12.70 19.64 -5.71
C PHE A 166 13.49 20.91 -5.40
N PRO A 167 14.74 21.01 -5.84
CA PRO A 167 15.49 22.25 -5.76
C PRO A 167 14.85 23.36 -6.61
N ASP A 168 14.93 24.62 -6.14
CA ASP A 168 14.55 25.79 -6.92
C ASP A 168 15.43 25.91 -8.20
N PRO A 169 14.87 26.32 -9.35
CA PRO A 169 13.47 26.73 -9.61
C PRO A 169 12.56 25.57 -10.04
N ILE A 170 13.03 24.34 -10.05
CA ILE A 170 12.31 23.17 -10.62
C ILE A 170 10.98 22.91 -9.89
N ASP A 171 10.98 23.07 -8.56
CA ASP A 171 9.81 22.78 -7.71
C ASP A 171 8.58 23.56 -8.16
N GLY A 172 8.73 24.81 -8.56
CA GLY A 172 7.64 25.67 -9.01
C GLY A 172 7.05 25.32 -10.39
N TYR A 173 7.68 24.45 -11.17
CA TYR A 173 7.16 24.00 -12.47
C TYR A 173 6.41 22.67 -12.38
N ILE A 174 6.44 22.01 -11.22
CA ILE A 174 5.79 20.73 -11.01
C ILE A 174 4.46 20.98 -10.29
N GLU A 175 3.35 20.75 -10.98
CA GLU A 175 2.03 20.90 -10.40
C GLU A 175 1.57 19.63 -9.67
N LYS A 176 1.84 18.47 -10.24
CA LYS A 176 1.33 17.18 -9.74
C LYS A 176 2.35 16.07 -9.94
N MET A 177 2.31 15.12 -9.02
CA MET A 177 3.12 13.90 -9.11
C MET A 177 2.25 12.67 -8.89
N TYR A 178 2.50 11.63 -9.65
CA TYR A 178 1.84 10.34 -9.52
C TYR A 178 2.87 9.26 -9.29
N PHE A 179 2.48 8.26 -8.54
CA PHE A 179 3.34 7.12 -8.25
C PHE A 179 2.56 5.82 -8.37
N HIS A 180 3.03 4.95 -9.24
CA HIS A 180 2.42 3.66 -9.52
C HIS A 180 3.39 2.52 -9.32
N THR A 181 2.87 1.36 -8.92
CA THR A 181 3.60 0.09 -8.93
C THR A 181 2.71 -1.00 -9.50
N SER A 182 3.31 -2.01 -10.12
CA SER A 182 2.54 -3.16 -10.60
C SER A 182 1.98 -3.97 -9.44
N ALA A 183 0.75 -4.48 -9.60
CA ALA A 183 0.03 -5.17 -8.55
C ALA A 183 -0.40 -6.58 -8.96
N VAL A 184 -0.27 -7.51 -8.02
CA VAL A 184 -0.89 -8.85 -8.09
C VAL A 184 -2.12 -8.96 -7.19
N ARG A 185 -2.39 -7.90 -6.42
CA ARG A 185 -3.48 -7.73 -5.45
C ARG A 185 -3.92 -6.27 -5.41
N PRO A 186 -5.04 -5.93 -4.76
CA PRO A 186 -5.41 -4.55 -4.53
C PRO A 186 -4.28 -3.82 -3.80
N GLN A 187 -3.87 -2.69 -4.35
CA GLN A 187 -2.85 -1.84 -3.73
C GLN A 187 -3.06 -0.39 -4.10
N PHE A 188 -2.54 0.47 -3.23
CA PHE A 188 -2.40 1.87 -3.58
C PHE A 188 -0.98 2.39 -3.34
N CYS A 189 -0.63 3.41 -4.09
CA CYS A 189 0.56 4.21 -3.91
C CYS A 189 0.16 5.64 -3.60
N ALA A 190 0.87 6.30 -2.69
CA ALA A 190 0.63 7.69 -2.34
C ALA A 190 1.91 8.50 -2.46
N ILE A 191 1.77 9.75 -2.89
CA ILE A 191 2.86 10.74 -2.97
C ILE A 191 2.25 12.11 -2.79
N SER A 192 2.95 13.03 -2.13
CA SER A 192 2.51 14.42 -2.04
C SER A 192 3.56 15.40 -2.53
N HIS A 193 3.11 16.43 -3.23
CA HIS A 193 3.91 17.56 -3.70
C HIS A 193 3.10 18.84 -3.55
N GLY A 194 3.71 19.90 -3.03
CA GLY A 194 3.00 21.13 -2.73
C GLY A 194 1.83 20.90 -1.76
N ASP A 195 0.64 21.34 -2.15
CA ASP A 195 -0.61 21.14 -1.42
C ASP A 195 -1.40 19.91 -1.90
N GLN A 196 -0.86 19.15 -2.85
CA GLN A 196 -1.54 18.04 -3.49
C GLN A 196 -1.04 16.70 -2.94
N LEU A 197 -1.98 15.82 -2.59
CA LEU A 197 -1.76 14.40 -2.35
C LEU A 197 -2.37 13.62 -3.49
N THR A 198 -1.62 12.74 -4.11
CA THR A 198 -2.14 11.79 -5.08
C THR A 198 -2.15 10.38 -4.49
N VAL A 199 -3.24 9.68 -4.68
CA VAL A 199 -3.38 8.26 -4.32
C VAL A 199 -3.72 7.50 -5.58
N SER A 200 -2.83 6.62 -6.00
CA SER A 200 -2.96 5.86 -7.24
C SER A 200 -3.20 4.39 -6.92
N PHE A 201 -4.35 3.89 -7.31
CA PHE A 201 -4.67 2.46 -7.22
C PHE A 201 -4.23 1.75 -8.48
N THR A 202 -3.65 0.57 -8.29
CA THR A 202 -3.33 -0.36 -9.38
C THR A 202 -3.93 -1.71 -9.02
N SER A 203 -4.87 -2.18 -9.83
CA SER A 203 -5.61 -3.41 -9.57
C SER A 203 -5.53 -4.36 -10.78
N PRO A 204 -5.29 -5.66 -10.55
CA PRO A 204 -5.39 -6.67 -11.62
C PRO A 204 -6.85 -7.08 -11.90
N PHE A 205 -7.83 -6.46 -11.22
CA PHE A 205 -9.24 -6.78 -11.33
C PHE A 205 -9.98 -5.73 -12.17
N VAL A 206 -11.02 -6.15 -12.87
CA VAL A 206 -11.87 -5.27 -13.68
C VAL A 206 -12.78 -4.39 -12.79
N GLU A 207 -13.15 -4.91 -11.63
CA GLU A 207 -14.07 -4.26 -10.71
C GLU A 207 -13.33 -3.20 -9.89
N SER A 208 -13.89 -2.00 -9.80
CA SER A 208 -13.35 -0.85 -9.06
C SER A 208 -14.15 -0.55 -7.78
N THR A 209 -14.83 -1.55 -7.24
CA THR A 209 -15.70 -1.38 -6.06
C THR A 209 -14.92 -0.95 -4.83
N ILE A 210 -13.66 -1.39 -4.68
CA ILE A 210 -12.80 -1.00 -3.56
C ILE A 210 -12.44 0.47 -3.66
N GLU A 211 -12.02 0.91 -4.84
CA GLU A 211 -11.65 2.29 -5.14
C GLU A 211 -12.86 3.22 -4.95
N GLU A 212 -14.04 2.81 -5.40
CA GLU A 212 -15.30 3.51 -5.19
C GLU A 212 -15.61 3.68 -3.69
N GLN A 213 -15.51 2.62 -2.90
CA GLN A 213 -15.73 2.69 -1.46
C GLN A 213 -14.70 3.58 -0.76
N PHE A 214 -13.45 3.56 -1.20
CA PHE A 214 -12.41 4.43 -0.68
C PHE A 214 -12.74 5.91 -0.90
N VAL A 215 -13.13 6.27 -2.12
CA VAL A 215 -13.58 7.62 -2.47
C VAL A 215 -14.79 8.03 -1.63
N ARG A 216 -15.81 7.18 -1.53
CA ARG A 216 -17.01 7.43 -0.73
C ARG A 216 -16.70 7.72 0.73
N ILE A 217 -15.78 6.97 1.33
CA ILE A 217 -15.38 7.19 2.73
C ILE A 217 -14.77 8.58 2.90
N LEU A 218 -13.85 8.97 2.01
CA LEU A 218 -13.20 10.28 2.06
C LEU A 218 -14.15 11.43 1.77
N THR A 219 -15.03 11.31 0.78
CA THR A 219 -16.02 12.35 0.45
C THR A 219 -17.05 12.52 1.56
N HIS A 220 -17.48 11.44 2.23
CA HIS A 220 -18.35 11.53 3.41
C HIS A 220 -17.64 12.21 4.60
N ALA A 221 -16.32 12.11 4.68
CA ALA A 221 -15.52 12.85 5.67
C ALA A 221 -15.25 14.31 5.26
N GLY A 222 -15.84 14.79 4.16
CA GLY A 222 -15.73 16.19 3.69
C GLY A 222 -14.51 16.48 2.82
N ILE A 223 -13.77 15.46 2.37
CA ILE A 223 -12.64 15.66 1.46
C ILE A 223 -13.12 15.84 0.02
N ASP A 224 -12.61 16.87 -0.63
CA ASP A 224 -12.77 17.02 -2.09
C ASP A 224 -11.86 16.06 -2.82
N VAL A 225 -12.43 15.24 -3.72
CA VAL A 225 -11.70 14.16 -4.41
C VAL A 225 -11.90 14.28 -5.90
N THR A 226 -10.83 14.56 -6.64
CA THR A 226 -10.83 14.44 -8.10
C THR A 226 -10.40 13.05 -8.50
N VAL A 227 -11.14 12.39 -9.37
CA VAL A 227 -10.91 11.01 -9.79
C VAL A 227 -10.60 10.95 -11.28
N ALA A 228 -9.49 10.31 -11.64
CA ALA A 228 -9.17 9.90 -12.99
C ALA A 228 -9.00 8.39 -13.06
N ALA A 229 -9.47 7.75 -14.12
CA ALA A 229 -9.32 6.31 -14.32
C ALA A 229 -9.04 6.00 -15.79
N ASN A 230 -8.24 4.97 -16.04
CA ASN A 230 -8.08 4.48 -17.39
C ASN A 230 -9.40 3.84 -17.84
N LYS A 231 -9.86 4.22 -19.02
CA LYS A 231 -11.09 3.69 -19.57
C LYS A 231 -10.83 2.28 -20.15
N VAL A 232 -11.37 1.27 -19.47
CA VAL A 232 -11.41 -0.09 -20.01
C VAL A 232 -12.71 -0.24 -20.78
N THR A 233 -12.63 -0.36 -22.11
CA THR A 233 -13.79 -0.57 -22.97
C THR A 233 -14.09 -2.06 -23.09
N SER A 234 -15.34 -2.41 -23.53
CA SER A 234 -15.69 -3.80 -23.83
C SER A 234 -14.76 -4.39 -24.90
N LYS A 235 -14.30 -3.58 -25.85
CA LYS A 235 -13.33 -3.93 -26.89
C LYS A 235 -11.98 -4.34 -26.29
N ASP A 236 -11.48 -3.62 -25.30
CA ASP A 236 -10.25 -3.96 -24.58
C ASP A 236 -10.38 -5.26 -23.77
N LEU A 237 -11.60 -5.55 -23.27
CA LEU A 237 -11.89 -6.78 -22.54
C LEU A 237 -12.00 -8.01 -23.44
N GLU A 238 -12.35 -7.82 -24.72
CA GLU A 238 -12.48 -8.90 -25.73
C GLU A 238 -11.15 -9.20 -26.41
N GLY A 239 -10.10 -8.41 -26.15
CA GLY A 239 -8.77 -8.62 -26.72
C GLY A 239 -8.63 -8.17 -28.18
N GLU A 240 -9.60 -7.46 -28.73
CA GLU A 240 -9.52 -6.82 -30.04
C GLU A 240 -8.75 -5.50 -29.91
N LEU A 241 -7.47 -5.58 -30.15
CA LEU A 241 -6.61 -4.41 -30.34
C LEU A 241 -6.55 -4.10 -31.83
N GLU A 242 -6.93 -2.92 -32.24
CA GLU A 242 -6.53 -2.33 -33.53
C GLU A 242 -5.06 -1.92 -33.51
#